data_a260e349080d6e4df1d99b39ed05fd9a
#
_entry.id   a260e349080d6e4df1d99b39ed05fd9a
#
_cell.length_a   1.000
_cell.length_b   1.000
_cell.length_c   1.000
_cell.angle_alpha   90.00
_cell.angle_beta   90.00
_cell.angle_gamma   90.00
#
_symmetry.space_group_name_H-M   'P 1'
#
loop_
_entity.id
_entity.type
_entity.pdbx_description
1 polymer ?
#
loop_
_entity_poly.entity_id
_entity_poly.type
_entity_poly.pdbx_seq_one_letter_code
_entity_poly.pdbx_strand_id
1 'polypeptide(L)'
;MHDITLYGHMTVDRIFDGFEEKQTLGAMANMWRTFKHIAPDLDIGMCPTSIGEAIVYIDRDSSTRYSNFVPDIKTNTPIIKQSKISHAMYINKLLDVSWLKELTGVISADVCAGPRVDSSLLQHIDYFFIADEDAYADLKTMCKDTKGHVILHTNKSSVVSDGRYETNYKIDDSMFAPKSNVLGAGDMFASSFLYGLHLGLQIEEIQEYAHDTTSKLIRTEN
;
A
#
# COMPACT_ATOMS: atom_id res chain seq x y z
N MET A 1 9.55 16.61 12.41
CA MET A 1 9.36 15.14 12.35
C MET A 1 7.92 14.91 11.90
N HIS A 2 7.74 14.27 10.76
CA HIS A 2 6.39 13.98 10.24
C HIS A 2 5.70 12.87 11.04
N ASP A 3 4.38 12.84 11.03
CA ASP A 3 3.65 11.71 11.60
C ASP A 3 3.81 10.48 10.71
N ILE A 4 3.61 10.64 9.39
CA ILE A 4 3.80 9.58 8.40
C ILE A 4 4.61 10.15 7.23
N THR A 5 5.58 9.39 6.71
CA THR A 5 6.29 9.73 5.48
C THR A 5 6.13 8.60 4.45
N LEU A 6 5.74 8.98 3.23
CA LEU A 6 5.58 8.09 2.09
C LEU A 6 6.81 8.16 1.19
N TYR A 7 7.34 6.99 0.83
CA TYR A 7 8.49 6.81 -0.07
C TYR A 7 8.06 5.94 -1.25
N GLY A 8 8.44 6.28 -2.48
CA GLY A 8 8.11 5.48 -3.64
C GLY A 8 7.96 6.29 -4.91
N HIS A 9 7.30 5.73 -5.91
CA HIS A 9 7.02 6.45 -7.15
C HIS A 9 5.88 7.47 -6.97
N MET A 10 6.06 8.65 -7.56
CA MET A 10 4.98 9.61 -7.76
C MET A 10 4.59 9.59 -9.23
N THR A 11 3.39 9.11 -9.53
CA THR A 11 2.94 8.88 -10.90
C THR A 11 1.67 9.64 -11.25
N VAL A 12 1.53 9.93 -12.54
CA VAL A 12 0.23 10.11 -13.19
C VAL A 12 -0.08 8.78 -13.87
N ASP A 13 -1.19 8.17 -13.50
CA ASP A 13 -1.60 6.89 -14.04
C ASP A 13 -2.53 7.10 -15.22
N ARG A 14 -2.16 6.57 -16.40
CA ARG A 14 -3.01 6.48 -17.58
C ARG A 14 -3.65 5.11 -17.59
N ILE A 15 -4.97 5.09 -17.39
CA ILE A 15 -5.75 3.86 -17.24
C ILE A 15 -6.50 3.62 -18.53
N PHE A 16 -6.25 2.47 -19.14
CA PHE A 16 -6.95 1.99 -20.31
C PHE A 16 -7.93 0.89 -19.90
N ASP A 17 -9.22 1.17 -20.08
CA ASP A 17 -10.33 0.25 -19.84
C ASP A 17 -11.09 0.04 -21.14
N GLY A 18 -10.71 -0.97 -21.89
CA GLY A 18 -11.16 -1.16 -23.27
C GLY A 18 -10.68 -0.02 -24.16
N PHE A 19 -11.62 0.76 -24.70
CA PHE A 19 -11.34 1.93 -25.54
C PHE A 19 -11.34 3.26 -24.77
N GLU A 20 -11.63 3.23 -23.48
CA GLU A 20 -11.64 4.43 -22.64
C GLU A 20 -10.26 4.65 -22.02
N GLU A 21 -9.78 5.90 -22.06
CA GLU A 21 -8.59 6.35 -21.35
C GLU A 21 -9.01 7.32 -20.24
N LYS A 22 -8.49 7.06 -19.03
CA LYS A 22 -8.64 7.96 -17.88
C LYS A 22 -7.27 8.28 -17.33
N GLN A 23 -7.12 9.49 -16.78
CA GLN A 23 -5.93 9.86 -16.03
C GLN A 23 -6.28 10.08 -14.57
N THR A 24 -5.44 9.59 -13.69
CA THR A 24 -5.54 9.80 -12.25
C THR A 24 -4.15 9.95 -11.64
N LEU A 25 -4.10 10.41 -10.42
CA LEU A 25 -2.86 10.37 -9.67
C LEU A 25 -2.61 8.95 -9.15
N GLY A 26 -1.34 8.54 -9.14
CA GLY A 26 -0.96 7.20 -8.71
C GLY A 26 -0.94 6.99 -7.19
N ALA A 27 -0.40 5.86 -6.77
CA ALA A 27 -0.51 5.33 -5.42
C ALA A 27 -0.09 6.32 -4.31
N MET A 28 1.04 7.02 -4.44
CA MET A 28 1.48 7.99 -3.43
C MET A 28 0.45 9.11 -3.21
N ALA A 29 -0.15 9.61 -4.29
CA ALA A 29 -1.17 10.64 -4.19
C ALA A 29 -2.51 10.06 -3.67
N ASN A 30 -2.84 8.81 -4.01
CA ASN A 30 -4.01 8.12 -3.46
C ASN A 30 -3.88 7.99 -1.94
N MET A 31 -2.73 7.53 -1.44
CA MET A 31 -2.48 7.46 0.00
C MET A 31 -2.57 8.84 0.67
N TRP A 32 -1.92 9.86 0.08
CA TRP A 32 -1.99 11.22 0.61
C TRP A 32 -3.43 11.75 0.69
N ARG A 33 -4.24 11.55 -0.37
CA ARG A 33 -5.66 11.95 -0.37
C ARG A 33 -6.47 11.21 0.69
N THR A 34 -6.23 9.91 0.83
CA THR A 34 -6.87 9.10 1.86
C THR A 34 -6.57 9.65 3.25
N PHE A 35 -5.30 9.90 3.57
CA PHE A 35 -4.94 10.51 4.85
C PHE A 35 -5.60 11.87 5.06
N LYS A 36 -5.61 12.74 4.04
CA LYS A 36 -6.25 14.06 4.15
C LYS A 36 -7.77 13.99 4.31
N HIS A 37 -8.39 12.93 3.82
CA HIS A 37 -9.81 12.69 4.03
C HIS A 37 -10.12 12.20 5.46
N ILE A 38 -9.33 11.23 5.98
CA ILE A 38 -9.59 10.62 7.30
C ILE A 38 -9.00 11.43 8.46
N ALA A 39 -7.93 12.18 8.22
CA ALA A 39 -7.19 12.95 9.21
C ALA A 39 -6.58 14.21 8.59
N PRO A 40 -7.37 15.28 8.37
CA PRO A 40 -6.91 16.50 7.64
C PRO A 40 -5.66 17.16 8.25
N ASP A 41 -5.51 17.07 9.57
CA ASP A 41 -4.43 17.70 10.33
C ASP A 41 -3.16 16.83 10.44
N LEU A 42 -3.20 15.59 9.92
CA LEU A 42 -2.05 14.69 9.96
C LEU A 42 -0.89 15.25 9.13
N ASP A 43 0.31 15.30 9.73
CA ASP A 43 1.51 15.78 9.07
C ASP A 43 2.15 14.67 8.22
N ILE A 44 2.01 14.78 6.88
CA ILE A 44 2.45 13.77 5.93
C ILE A 44 3.58 14.31 5.07
N GLY A 45 4.72 13.63 5.16
CA GLY A 45 5.84 13.81 4.25
C GLY A 45 5.69 12.96 2.98
N MET A 46 6.06 13.51 1.82
CA MET A 46 6.20 12.75 0.58
C MET A 46 7.65 12.86 0.09
N CYS A 47 8.27 11.72 -0.15
CA CYS A 47 9.66 11.60 -0.59
C CYS A 47 9.74 10.68 -1.81
N PRO A 48 9.45 11.20 -3.02
CA PRO A 48 9.45 10.39 -4.21
C PRO A 48 10.85 9.88 -4.56
N THR A 49 10.95 8.60 -4.92
CA THR A 49 12.15 7.98 -5.50
C THR A 49 12.26 8.23 -7.00
N SER A 50 11.12 8.45 -7.64
CA SER A 50 11.02 8.86 -9.05
C SER A 50 9.66 9.47 -9.33
N ILE A 51 9.59 10.24 -10.40
CA ILE A 51 8.37 10.88 -10.90
C ILE A 51 8.19 10.44 -12.35
N GLY A 52 6.96 10.11 -12.76
CA GLY A 52 6.69 9.70 -14.13
C GLY A 52 5.25 9.27 -14.38
N GLU A 53 5.05 8.55 -15.47
CA GLU A 53 3.75 7.99 -15.84
C GLU A 53 3.70 6.49 -15.53
N ALA A 54 2.55 6.02 -15.07
CA ALA A 54 2.21 4.61 -15.08
C ALA A 54 1.12 4.35 -16.11
N ILE A 55 1.32 3.33 -16.95
CA ILE A 55 0.32 2.88 -17.91
C ILE A 55 -0.34 1.63 -17.32
N VAL A 56 -1.65 1.71 -17.08
CA VAL A 56 -2.43 0.64 -16.47
C VAL A 56 -3.47 0.15 -17.47
N TYR A 57 -3.43 -1.13 -17.81
CA TYR A 57 -4.44 -1.79 -18.61
C TYR A 57 -5.35 -2.63 -17.71
N ILE A 58 -6.66 -2.44 -17.85
CA ILE A 58 -7.67 -3.25 -17.17
C ILE A 58 -8.19 -4.28 -18.15
N ASP A 59 -7.98 -5.55 -17.83
CA ASP A 59 -8.62 -6.67 -18.50
C ASP A 59 -9.92 -7.03 -17.77
N ARG A 60 -11.04 -6.69 -18.39
CA ARG A 60 -12.37 -6.93 -17.80
C ARG A 60 -12.72 -8.42 -17.71
N ASP A 61 -12.19 -9.22 -18.63
CA ASP A 61 -12.53 -10.65 -18.72
C ASP A 61 -11.83 -11.46 -17.63
N SER A 62 -10.55 -11.19 -17.41
CA SER A 62 -9.76 -11.87 -16.37
C SER A 62 -9.76 -11.15 -15.02
N SER A 63 -10.30 -9.94 -14.94
CA SER A 63 -10.19 -9.05 -13.77
C SER A 63 -8.73 -8.74 -13.39
N THR A 64 -7.80 -8.94 -14.30
CA THR A 64 -6.37 -8.67 -14.11
C THR A 64 -6.01 -7.26 -14.53
N ARG A 65 -4.91 -6.77 -13.99
CA ARG A 65 -4.35 -5.45 -14.32
C ARG A 65 -2.89 -5.61 -14.70
N TYR A 66 -2.51 -4.93 -15.76
CA TYR A 66 -1.13 -4.84 -16.19
C TYR A 66 -0.68 -3.40 -16.02
N SER A 67 0.40 -3.18 -15.30
CA SER A 67 0.96 -1.84 -15.14
C SER A 67 2.41 -1.79 -15.56
N ASN A 68 2.77 -0.71 -16.25
CA ASN A 68 4.15 -0.38 -16.56
C ASN A 68 4.44 1.06 -16.14
N PHE A 69 5.59 1.27 -15.51
CA PHE A 69 6.02 2.58 -15.06
C PHE A 69 7.11 3.13 -15.98
N VAL A 70 6.90 4.36 -16.47
CA VAL A 70 7.86 5.10 -17.29
C VAL A 70 8.32 6.32 -16.50
N PRO A 71 9.53 6.33 -15.97
CA PRO A 71 10.02 7.46 -15.18
C PRO A 71 10.44 8.63 -16.07
N ASP A 72 9.96 9.83 -15.77
CA ASP A 72 10.46 11.09 -16.33
C ASP A 72 11.71 11.56 -15.57
N ILE A 73 11.65 11.44 -14.24
CA ILE A 73 12.75 11.80 -13.35
C ILE A 73 13.08 10.56 -12.50
N LYS A 74 14.30 10.10 -12.55
CA LYS A 74 14.82 9.02 -11.71
C LYS A 74 15.65 9.57 -10.59
N THR A 75 15.24 9.30 -9.36
CA THR A 75 16.07 9.45 -8.17
C THR A 75 16.17 8.08 -7.52
N ASN A 76 17.38 7.55 -7.36
CA ASN A 76 17.53 6.19 -6.80
C ASN A 76 17.35 6.19 -5.28
N THR A 77 17.79 7.24 -4.61
CA THR A 77 17.73 7.35 -3.15
C THR A 77 16.87 8.55 -2.77
N PRO A 78 15.77 8.36 -2.04
CA PRO A 78 14.95 9.46 -1.56
C PRO A 78 15.67 10.26 -0.48
N ILE A 79 15.21 11.49 -0.24
CA ILE A 79 15.63 12.24 0.93
C ILE A 79 14.97 11.62 2.15
N ILE A 80 15.79 11.00 3.01
CA ILE A 80 15.28 10.37 4.24
C ILE A 80 14.87 11.45 5.24
N LYS A 81 13.64 11.35 5.73
CA LYS A 81 13.07 12.23 6.74
C LYS A 81 12.73 11.46 8.01
N GLN A 82 12.89 12.14 9.14
CA GLN A 82 12.43 11.58 10.41
C GLN A 82 10.90 11.58 10.47
N SER A 83 10.32 10.44 10.77
CA SER A 83 8.87 10.25 10.92
C SER A 83 8.56 9.21 11.99
N LYS A 84 7.34 9.25 12.54
CA LYS A 84 6.85 8.20 13.46
C LYS A 84 6.61 6.90 12.69
N ILE A 85 6.06 7.01 11.47
CA ILE A 85 5.83 5.90 10.56
C ILE A 85 6.42 6.25 9.19
N SER A 86 7.24 5.35 8.65
CA SER A 86 7.81 5.43 7.29
C SER A 86 7.19 4.32 6.44
N HIS A 87 6.55 4.68 5.34
CA HIS A 87 5.94 3.71 4.43
C HIS A 87 6.60 3.75 3.05
N ALA A 88 7.17 2.62 2.65
CA ALA A 88 7.82 2.43 1.36
C ALA A 88 6.88 1.70 0.40
N MET A 89 6.43 2.41 -0.63
CA MET A 89 5.39 1.95 -1.57
C MET A 89 6.00 1.17 -2.73
N TYR A 90 5.37 0.03 -3.05
CA TYR A 90 5.70 -0.81 -4.21
C TYR A 90 7.20 -1.10 -4.32
N ILE A 91 7.82 -1.53 -3.19
CA ILE A 91 9.28 -1.71 -3.10
C ILE A 91 9.85 -2.66 -4.15
N ASN A 92 9.04 -3.58 -4.68
CA ASN A 92 9.42 -4.49 -5.77
C ASN A 92 9.48 -3.82 -7.16
N LYS A 93 9.05 -2.56 -7.28
CA LYS A 93 9.16 -1.75 -8.51
C LYS A 93 10.30 -0.72 -8.44
N LEU A 94 10.91 -0.53 -7.29
CA LEU A 94 11.99 0.43 -7.09
C LEU A 94 13.31 -0.15 -7.58
N LEU A 95 14.16 0.69 -8.18
CA LEU A 95 15.48 0.29 -8.68
C LEU A 95 16.47 -0.02 -7.55
N ASP A 96 16.35 0.72 -6.46
CA ASP A 96 17.15 0.55 -5.26
C ASP A 96 16.26 0.78 -4.04
N VAL A 97 16.33 -0.12 -3.09
CA VAL A 97 15.62 -0.08 -1.82
C VAL A 97 16.57 -0.26 -0.62
N SER A 98 17.88 -0.17 -0.85
CA SER A 98 18.89 -0.29 0.20
C SER A 98 18.75 0.77 1.32
N TRP A 99 18.13 1.90 1.00
CA TRP A 99 17.82 2.99 1.92
C TRP A 99 16.74 2.64 2.96
N LEU A 100 15.99 1.54 2.81
CA LEU A 100 15.02 1.09 3.82
C LEU A 100 15.66 0.93 5.20
N LYS A 101 16.91 0.47 5.26
CA LYS A 101 17.69 0.33 6.50
C LYS A 101 18.01 1.66 7.21
N GLU A 102 17.87 2.78 6.52
CA GLU A 102 18.14 4.12 7.05
C GLU A 102 16.88 4.78 7.62
N LEU A 103 15.70 4.19 7.35
CA LEU A 103 14.44 4.68 7.87
C LEU A 103 14.37 4.56 9.39
N THR A 104 13.60 5.45 9.99
CA THR A 104 13.38 5.49 11.45
C THR A 104 11.90 5.39 11.79
N GLY A 105 11.61 5.07 13.05
CA GLY A 105 10.24 4.85 13.52
C GLY A 105 9.73 3.46 13.15
N VAL A 106 8.43 3.33 13.00
CA VAL A 106 7.78 2.12 12.47
C VAL A 106 7.95 2.10 10.96
N ILE A 107 8.54 1.04 10.43
CA ILE A 107 8.81 0.88 9.00
C ILE A 107 7.77 -0.06 8.40
N SER A 108 7.04 0.43 7.44
CA SER A 108 6.11 -0.38 6.66
C SER A 108 6.44 -0.34 5.18
N ALA A 109 6.04 -1.37 4.46
CA ALA A 109 6.19 -1.41 3.01
C ALA A 109 5.06 -2.21 2.37
N ASP A 110 4.82 -1.95 1.09
CA ASP A 110 3.95 -2.76 0.26
C ASP A 110 4.64 -3.22 -1.04
N VAL A 111 4.00 -4.14 -1.70
CA VAL A 111 4.34 -4.63 -3.03
C VAL A 111 3.09 -4.67 -3.90
N CYS A 112 3.30 -4.66 -5.22
CA CYS A 112 2.27 -4.95 -6.20
C CYS A 112 2.76 -6.01 -7.18
N ALA A 113 1.93 -6.43 -8.12
CA ALA A 113 2.28 -7.42 -9.14
C ALA A 113 3.66 -7.15 -9.76
N GLY A 114 4.54 -8.14 -9.72
CA GLY A 114 5.91 -7.98 -10.24
C GLY A 114 6.95 -8.91 -9.63
N PRO A 115 8.23 -8.55 -9.74
CA PRO A 115 9.31 -9.36 -9.20
C PRO A 115 9.24 -9.47 -7.68
N ARG A 116 9.72 -10.59 -7.15
CA ARG A 116 9.86 -10.80 -5.70
C ARG A 116 10.92 -9.85 -5.12
N VAL A 117 10.66 -9.34 -3.94
CA VAL A 117 11.63 -8.56 -3.16
C VAL A 117 12.66 -9.50 -2.53
N ASP A 118 13.90 -9.03 -2.43
CA ASP A 118 14.94 -9.73 -1.66
C ASP A 118 14.52 -9.81 -0.19
N SER A 119 14.46 -11.02 0.35
CA SER A 119 14.05 -11.28 1.74
C SER A 119 14.96 -10.59 2.77
N SER A 120 16.23 -10.33 2.43
CA SER A 120 17.14 -9.58 3.32
C SER A 120 16.65 -8.15 3.62
N LEU A 121 15.90 -7.56 2.70
CA LEU A 121 15.31 -6.22 2.86
C LEU A 121 14.07 -6.25 3.75
N LEU A 122 13.29 -7.34 3.70
CA LEU A 122 12.09 -7.52 4.51
C LEU A 122 12.41 -7.59 6.01
N GLN A 123 13.64 -7.95 6.38
CA GLN A 123 14.14 -7.93 7.77
C GLN A 123 14.21 -6.53 8.39
N HIS A 124 13.98 -5.47 7.62
CA HIS A 124 13.90 -4.09 8.11
C HIS A 124 12.46 -3.60 8.26
N ILE A 125 11.45 -4.39 7.85
CA ILE A 125 10.05 -3.98 7.76
C ILE A 125 9.26 -4.51 8.95
N ASP A 126 8.60 -3.60 9.67
CA ASP A 126 7.73 -3.94 10.81
C ASP A 126 6.32 -4.36 10.34
N TYR A 127 5.82 -3.79 9.23
CA TYR A 127 4.50 -4.12 8.65
C TYR A 127 4.60 -4.23 7.13
N PHE A 128 4.44 -5.44 6.61
CA PHE A 128 4.55 -5.75 5.19
C PHE A 128 3.18 -6.04 4.59
N PHE A 129 2.70 -5.17 3.72
CA PHE A 129 1.41 -5.29 3.04
C PHE A 129 1.57 -6.04 1.72
N ILE A 130 0.69 -7.01 1.49
CA ILE A 130 0.65 -7.77 0.25
C ILE A 130 -0.79 -8.19 -0.05
N ALA A 131 -1.23 -8.01 -1.31
CA ALA A 131 -2.48 -8.57 -1.77
C ALA A 131 -2.36 -10.09 -1.90
N ASP A 132 -3.45 -10.82 -1.68
CA ASP A 132 -3.46 -12.29 -1.79
C ASP A 132 -3.06 -12.77 -3.18
N GLU A 133 -3.44 -12.04 -4.23
CA GLU A 133 -3.07 -12.31 -5.62
C GLU A 133 -1.58 -12.12 -5.90
N ASP A 134 -0.87 -11.31 -5.10
CA ASP A 134 0.56 -11.03 -5.23
C ASP A 134 1.42 -11.87 -4.26
N ALA A 135 0.80 -12.68 -3.41
CA ALA A 135 1.49 -13.50 -2.43
C ALA A 135 2.43 -14.52 -3.12
N TYR A 136 3.71 -14.44 -2.78
CA TYR A 136 4.75 -15.28 -3.39
C TYR A 136 5.02 -16.59 -2.64
N ALA A 137 4.45 -16.75 -1.46
CA ALA A 137 4.59 -17.91 -0.59
C ALA A 137 3.41 -17.99 0.37
N ASP A 138 3.34 -19.07 1.16
CA ASP A 138 2.42 -19.12 2.30
C ASP A 138 2.77 -18.08 3.38
N LEU A 139 1.76 -17.67 4.15
CA LEU A 139 1.89 -16.61 5.16
C LEU A 139 3.02 -16.89 6.17
N LYS A 140 3.19 -18.14 6.60
CA LYS A 140 4.23 -18.53 7.55
C LYS A 140 5.64 -18.34 6.99
N THR A 141 5.83 -18.60 5.71
CA THR A 141 7.10 -18.36 5.02
C THR A 141 7.37 -16.88 4.89
N MET A 142 6.37 -16.07 4.50
CA MET A 142 6.49 -14.63 4.42
C MET A 142 6.81 -13.98 5.78
N CYS A 143 6.20 -14.46 6.87
CA CYS A 143 6.51 -13.99 8.23
C CYS A 143 7.95 -14.28 8.66
N LYS A 144 8.58 -15.36 8.16
CA LYS A 144 10.00 -15.62 8.44
C LYS A 144 10.92 -14.64 7.71
N ASP A 145 10.51 -14.19 6.53
CA ASP A 145 11.27 -13.24 5.71
C ASP A 145 11.13 -11.80 6.24
N THR A 146 10.11 -11.50 7.03
CA THR A 146 9.77 -10.16 7.53
C THR A 146 10.20 -10.00 8.99
N LYS A 147 10.64 -8.80 9.38
CA LYS A 147 10.98 -8.49 10.78
C LYS A 147 9.77 -8.55 11.71
N GLY A 148 8.63 -8.04 11.25
CA GLY A 148 7.42 -7.87 12.04
C GLY A 148 6.22 -8.61 11.47
N HIS A 149 5.17 -7.89 11.15
CA HIS A 149 3.89 -8.45 10.71
C HIS A 149 3.76 -8.46 9.19
N VAL A 150 3.18 -9.52 8.66
CA VAL A 150 2.68 -9.59 7.28
C VAL A 150 1.17 -9.31 7.30
N ILE A 151 0.73 -8.39 6.48
CA ILE A 151 -0.67 -8.04 6.26
C ILE A 151 -1.07 -8.56 4.89
N LEU A 152 -1.68 -9.75 4.88
CA LEU A 152 -2.26 -10.32 3.67
C LEU A 152 -3.70 -9.82 3.53
N HIS A 153 -4.01 -9.11 2.46
CA HIS A 153 -5.32 -8.51 2.29
C HIS A 153 -5.98 -8.88 0.96
N THR A 154 -7.29 -8.97 1.01
CA THR A 154 -8.19 -9.12 -0.14
C THR A 154 -9.14 -7.92 -0.17
N ASN A 155 -10.04 -7.92 -1.14
CA ASN A 155 -11.13 -6.95 -1.18
C ASN A 155 -12.20 -7.16 -0.09
N LYS A 156 -12.16 -8.27 0.66
CA LYS A 156 -13.16 -8.64 1.69
C LYS A 156 -12.59 -9.01 3.05
N SER A 157 -11.30 -9.22 3.14
CA SER A 157 -10.70 -9.73 4.37
C SER A 157 -9.25 -9.34 4.48
N SER A 158 -8.72 -9.41 5.68
CA SER A 158 -7.28 -9.36 5.92
C SER A 158 -6.87 -10.34 7.00
N VAL A 159 -5.63 -10.79 6.88
CA VAL A 159 -4.94 -11.59 7.88
C VAL A 159 -3.69 -10.83 8.27
N VAL A 160 -3.48 -10.61 9.57
CA VAL A 160 -2.25 -10.03 10.10
C VAL A 160 -1.55 -11.06 10.95
N SER A 161 -0.29 -11.37 10.63
CA SER A 161 0.47 -12.40 11.34
C SER A 161 1.93 -12.00 11.52
N ASP A 162 2.51 -12.35 12.67
CA ASP A 162 3.94 -12.31 12.95
C ASP A 162 4.61 -13.70 12.86
N GLY A 163 3.84 -14.71 12.40
CA GLY A 163 4.25 -16.11 12.34
C GLY A 163 4.02 -16.90 13.62
N ARG A 164 3.61 -16.26 14.73
CA ARG A 164 3.25 -16.89 16.02
C ARG A 164 1.78 -16.63 16.35
N TYR A 165 1.34 -15.41 16.13
CA TYR A 165 -0.04 -14.95 16.34
C TYR A 165 -0.62 -14.54 15.01
N GLU A 166 -1.91 -14.73 14.86
CA GLU A 166 -2.66 -14.43 13.66
C GLU A 166 -4.02 -13.86 14.04
N THR A 167 -4.36 -12.73 13.44
CA THR A 167 -5.69 -12.13 13.53
C THR A 167 -6.33 -12.11 12.14
N ASN A 168 -7.60 -12.45 12.09
CA ASN A 168 -8.36 -12.53 10.85
C ASN A 168 -9.56 -11.60 10.95
N TYR A 169 -9.73 -10.74 9.94
CA TYR A 169 -10.90 -9.91 9.80
C TYR A 169 -11.58 -10.17 8.45
N LYS A 170 -12.88 -10.24 8.46
CA LYS A 170 -13.70 -10.35 7.25
C LYS A 170 -14.81 -9.31 7.31
N ILE A 171 -14.91 -8.51 6.27
CA ILE A 171 -15.98 -7.51 6.11
C ILE A 171 -17.33 -8.21 5.94
N ASP A 172 -18.38 -7.64 6.51
CA ASP A 172 -19.74 -8.07 6.22
C ASP A 172 -20.09 -7.83 4.76
N ASP A 173 -20.79 -8.76 4.12
CA ASP A 173 -21.16 -8.63 2.70
C ASP A 173 -22.02 -7.39 2.41
N SER A 174 -22.76 -6.89 3.40
CA SER A 174 -23.52 -5.61 3.30
C SER A 174 -22.62 -4.38 3.22
N MET A 175 -21.39 -4.49 3.73
CA MET A 175 -20.38 -3.43 3.71
C MET A 175 -19.55 -3.48 2.43
N PHE A 176 -19.65 -4.54 1.64
CA PHE A 176 -18.87 -4.69 0.42
C PHE A 176 -19.32 -3.69 -0.65
N ALA A 177 -18.39 -2.87 -1.12
CA ALA A 177 -18.64 -1.96 -2.24
C ALA A 177 -18.71 -2.77 -3.56
N PRO A 178 -19.74 -2.59 -4.39
CA PRO A 178 -19.80 -3.24 -5.68
C PRO A 178 -18.60 -2.85 -6.55
N LYS A 179 -18.15 -3.77 -7.39
CA LYS A 179 -16.92 -3.82 -8.19
C LYS A 179 -16.60 -2.64 -9.12
N SER A 180 -17.27 -1.52 -9.06
CA SER A 180 -17.18 -0.50 -10.10
C SER A 180 -15.85 0.24 -10.19
N ASN A 181 -15.10 0.37 -9.08
CA ASN A 181 -13.80 1.02 -9.13
C ASN A 181 -12.94 0.62 -7.93
N VAL A 182 -12.10 -0.41 -8.11
CA VAL A 182 -11.20 -0.90 -7.05
C VAL A 182 -9.75 -0.46 -7.23
N LEU A 183 -9.47 0.41 -8.23
CA LEU A 183 -8.13 0.95 -8.41
C LEU A 183 -7.80 1.89 -7.26
N GLY A 184 -6.69 1.63 -6.57
CA GLY A 184 -6.29 2.38 -5.37
C GLY A 184 -6.92 1.88 -4.06
N ALA A 185 -7.77 0.84 -4.08
CA ALA A 185 -8.34 0.29 -2.84
C ALA A 185 -7.27 -0.24 -1.88
N GLY A 186 -6.19 -0.84 -2.40
CA GLY A 186 -5.03 -1.24 -1.60
C GLY A 186 -4.34 -0.06 -0.92
N ASP A 187 -4.16 1.05 -1.65
CA ASP A 187 -3.59 2.29 -1.12
C ASP A 187 -4.47 2.89 -0.01
N MET A 188 -5.81 2.86 -0.19
CA MET A 188 -6.77 3.32 0.81
C MET A 188 -6.73 2.43 2.07
N PHE A 189 -6.67 1.11 1.88
CA PHE A 189 -6.56 0.16 2.97
C PHE A 189 -5.26 0.36 3.75
N ALA A 190 -4.11 0.41 3.08
CA ALA A 190 -2.82 0.63 3.72
C ALA A 190 -2.78 1.97 4.46
N SER A 191 -3.30 3.06 3.86
CA SER A 191 -3.39 4.36 4.53
C SER A 191 -4.21 4.32 5.81
N SER A 192 -5.38 3.68 5.75
CA SER A 192 -6.28 3.56 6.90
C SER A 192 -5.66 2.71 8.00
N PHE A 193 -4.97 1.62 7.63
CA PHE A 193 -4.25 0.77 8.56
C PHE A 193 -3.11 1.53 9.25
N LEU A 194 -2.29 2.26 8.50
CA LEU A 194 -1.18 3.07 9.03
C LEU A 194 -1.69 4.19 9.94
N TYR A 195 -2.85 4.76 9.64
CA TYR A 195 -3.48 5.73 10.54
C TYR A 195 -3.95 5.09 11.85
N GLY A 196 -4.51 3.88 11.80
CA GLY A 196 -4.83 3.11 13.00
C GLY A 196 -3.60 2.82 13.87
N LEU A 197 -2.46 2.48 13.25
CA LEU A 197 -1.16 2.35 13.94
C LEU A 197 -0.73 3.68 14.59
N HIS A 198 -0.89 4.79 13.87
CA HIS A 198 -0.57 6.13 14.40
C HIS A 198 -1.41 6.48 15.64
N LEU A 199 -2.66 6.06 15.68
CA LEU A 199 -3.56 6.22 16.83
C LEU A 199 -3.26 5.26 17.98
N GLY A 200 -2.42 4.24 17.78
CA GLY A 200 -2.09 3.23 18.78
C GLY A 200 -3.20 2.22 19.05
N LEU A 201 -4.06 1.97 18.07
CA LEU A 201 -5.13 0.96 18.15
C LEU A 201 -4.54 -0.46 18.18
N GLN A 202 -5.31 -1.43 18.68
CA GLN A 202 -4.96 -2.85 18.62
C GLN A 202 -5.13 -3.37 17.17
N ILE A 203 -4.43 -4.45 16.81
CA ILE A 203 -4.41 -4.95 15.42
C ILE A 203 -5.82 -5.30 14.91
N GLU A 204 -6.65 -5.90 15.74
CA GLU A 204 -8.03 -6.24 15.41
C GLU A 204 -8.88 -4.99 15.10
N GLU A 205 -8.73 -3.94 15.91
CA GLU A 205 -9.40 -2.65 15.71
C GLU A 205 -8.89 -1.96 14.44
N ILE A 206 -7.59 -2.08 14.15
CA ILE A 206 -6.98 -1.52 12.94
C ILE A 206 -7.52 -2.20 11.69
N GLN A 207 -7.64 -3.55 11.69
CA GLN A 207 -8.20 -4.30 10.56
C GLN A 207 -9.64 -3.86 10.26
N GLU A 208 -10.49 -3.82 11.29
CA GLU A 208 -11.87 -3.36 11.16
C GLU A 208 -11.92 -1.92 10.62
N TYR A 209 -11.20 -1.00 11.27
CA TYR A 209 -11.13 0.40 10.85
C TYR A 209 -10.68 0.57 9.40
N ALA A 210 -9.62 -0.17 8.98
CA ALA A 210 -9.07 -0.06 7.64
C ALA A 210 -10.06 -0.55 6.58
N HIS A 211 -10.73 -1.67 6.80
CA HIS A 211 -11.74 -2.20 5.89
C HIS A 211 -12.98 -1.30 5.80
N ASP A 212 -13.50 -0.85 6.94
CA ASP A 212 -14.67 0.03 7.00
C ASP A 212 -14.42 1.36 6.31
N THR A 213 -13.27 1.97 6.58
CA THR A 213 -12.87 3.24 5.98
C THR A 213 -12.70 3.08 4.47
N THR A 214 -11.99 2.06 4.01
CA THR A 214 -11.80 1.78 2.58
C THR A 214 -13.14 1.58 1.88
N SER A 215 -14.05 0.81 2.46
CA SER A 215 -15.38 0.56 1.90
C SER A 215 -16.22 1.84 1.78
N LYS A 216 -16.13 2.72 2.76
CA LYS A 216 -16.81 4.03 2.73
C LYS A 216 -16.23 4.92 1.63
N LEU A 217 -14.91 5.01 1.52
CA LEU A 217 -14.23 5.82 0.52
C LEU A 217 -14.56 5.37 -0.91
N ILE A 218 -14.50 4.07 -1.20
CA ILE A 218 -14.85 3.52 -2.50
C ILE A 218 -16.31 3.86 -2.89
N ARG A 219 -17.22 3.89 -1.93
CA ARG A 219 -18.63 4.26 -2.17
C ARG A 219 -18.83 5.74 -2.46
N THR A 220 -17.99 6.60 -1.90
CA THR A 220 -18.11 8.06 -2.08
C THR A 220 -17.42 8.56 -3.34
N GLU A 221 -16.47 7.82 -3.90
CA GLU A 221 -15.77 8.17 -5.14
C GLU A 221 -16.53 7.71 -6.42
N ASN A 222 -17.65 6.99 -6.28
CA ASN A 222 -18.56 6.58 -7.35
C ASN A 222 -19.83 7.45 -7.35
#